data_dbd30c903b8e95a29c7cef1299d1bacd
#
_entry.id   dbd30c903b8e95a29c7cef1299d1bacd
#
_cell.length_a   1.000
_cell.length_b   1.000
_cell.length_c   1.000
_cell.angle_alpha   90.00
_cell.angle_beta   90.00
_cell.angle_gamma   90.00
#
_symmetry.space_group_name_H-M   'P 1'
#
loop_
_entity.id
_entity.type
_entity.pdbx_description
1 polymer ?
#
loop_
_entity_poly.entity_id
_entity_poly.type
_entity_poly.pdbx_seq_one_letter_code
_entity_poly.pdbx_strand_id
1 'polypeptide(L)'
;YDFVKDILIRYKNQKRIFGYKIKDYWKNIATVEDYFDANMDFLKPEIRNYFFKQYPDIYSKVDDLPPAKYNVGAKVENSLISSGCIVNGTVENSVIFKKSFIGNNCYIKNSIILNDVYIGDNTHIENCIVESRDTIRANSFYRGEDEIKIVIEKNDRYII
;
A
#
# COMPACT_ATOMS: atom_id res chain seq x y z
N TYR A 1 17.03 -1.66 24.54
CA TYR A 1 17.33 -3.09 24.72
C TYR A 1 17.19 -3.79 23.38
N ASP A 2 18.22 -4.54 22.99
CA ASP A 2 18.24 -5.35 21.78
C ASP A 2 18.04 -6.83 22.16
N PHE A 3 16.94 -7.41 21.68
CA PHE A 3 16.60 -8.78 22.00
C PHE A 3 17.70 -9.79 21.63
N VAL A 4 18.34 -9.57 20.48
CA VAL A 4 19.39 -10.48 20.02
C VAL A 4 20.65 -10.36 20.88
N LYS A 5 21.15 -9.14 21.11
CA LYS A 5 22.37 -8.88 21.87
C LYS A 5 22.19 -9.15 23.36
N ASP A 6 21.13 -8.59 23.94
CA ASP A 6 20.94 -8.58 25.39
C ASP A 6 20.34 -9.88 25.94
N ILE A 7 19.61 -10.65 25.10
CA ILE A 7 18.99 -11.90 25.50
C ILE A 7 19.63 -13.10 24.82
N LEU A 8 19.57 -13.20 23.49
CA LEU A 8 20.01 -14.42 22.81
C LEU A 8 21.52 -14.63 22.92
N ILE A 9 22.33 -13.63 22.61
CA ILE A 9 23.79 -13.76 22.66
C ILE A 9 24.27 -13.89 24.11
N ARG A 10 23.74 -13.08 25.01
CA ARG A 10 24.14 -13.08 26.43
C ARG A 10 23.87 -14.42 27.13
N TYR A 11 22.75 -15.06 26.84
CA TYR A 11 22.33 -16.28 27.53
C TYR A 11 22.52 -17.56 26.71
N LYS A 12 23.13 -17.51 25.52
CA LYS A 12 23.31 -18.67 24.64
C LYS A 12 23.94 -19.89 25.30
N ASN A 13 24.85 -19.68 26.27
CA ASN A 13 25.56 -20.76 26.98
C ASN A 13 24.88 -21.15 28.31
N GLN A 14 23.87 -20.41 28.75
CA GLN A 14 23.18 -20.62 30.04
C GLN A 14 21.75 -21.13 29.88
N LYS A 15 21.14 -20.89 28.72
CA LYS A 15 19.76 -21.28 28.43
C LYS A 15 19.68 -22.16 27.20
N ARG A 16 18.70 -23.03 27.16
CA ARG A 16 18.38 -23.80 25.96
C ARG A 16 17.60 -22.87 25.01
N ILE A 17 18.24 -22.44 23.93
CA ILE A 17 17.64 -21.57 22.92
C ILE A 17 17.48 -22.41 21.66
N PHE A 18 16.25 -22.50 21.16
CA PHE A 18 15.90 -23.22 19.94
C PHE A 18 15.44 -22.22 18.88
N GLY A 19 15.90 -22.38 17.64
CA GLY A 19 15.41 -21.65 16.49
C GLY A 19 14.25 -22.39 15.82
N TYR A 20 13.19 -21.67 15.49
CA TYR A 20 12.13 -22.19 14.64
C TYR A 20 12.22 -21.50 13.27
N LYS A 21 12.38 -22.30 12.22
CA LYS A 21 12.43 -21.76 10.84
C LYS A 21 11.01 -21.60 10.32
N ILE A 22 10.58 -20.35 10.15
CA ILE A 22 9.32 -20.02 9.46
C ILE A 22 9.44 -20.46 8.01
N LYS A 23 8.49 -21.24 7.52
CA LYS A 23 8.45 -21.74 6.13
C LYS A 23 7.52 -20.90 5.25
N ASP A 24 6.68 -20.10 5.89
CA ASP A 24 5.63 -19.31 5.27
C ASP A 24 6.12 -17.90 4.94
N TYR A 25 5.25 -17.10 4.30
CA TYR A 25 5.59 -15.72 3.96
C TYR A 25 5.92 -14.91 5.21
N TRP A 26 7.09 -14.32 5.22
CA TRP A 26 7.53 -13.38 6.25
C TRP A 26 8.36 -12.28 5.60
N LYS A 27 8.15 -11.03 6.01
CA LYS A 27 8.95 -9.90 5.55
C LYS A 27 9.24 -8.96 6.72
N ASN A 28 10.48 -8.51 6.82
CA ASN A 28 10.85 -7.43 7.73
C ASN A 28 10.45 -6.10 7.08
N ILE A 29 9.88 -5.19 7.87
CA ILE A 29 9.53 -3.83 7.41
C ILE A 29 10.35 -2.87 8.26
N ALA A 30 11.54 -2.52 7.78
CA ALA A 30 12.46 -1.62 8.46
C ALA A 30 12.68 -0.31 7.70
N THR A 31 12.48 -0.31 6.38
CA THR A 31 12.68 0.84 5.49
C THR A 31 11.40 1.15 4.70
N VAL A 32 11.40 2.26 4.00
CA VAL A 32 10.31 2.65 3.08
C VAL A 32 10.19 1.66 1.93
N GLU A 33 11.31 1.20 1.42
CA GLU A 33 11.39 0.21 0.35
C GLU A 33 10.82 -1.13 0.80
N ASP A 34 11.17 -1.59 2.03
CA ASP A 34 10.61 -2.81 2.61
C ASP A 34 9.08 -2.72 2.73
N TYR A 35 8.59 -1.56 3.18
CA TYR A 35 7.14 -1.30 3.26
C TYR A 35 6.48 -1.32 1.89
N PHE A 36 7.09 -0.66 0.91
CA PHE A 36 6.60 -0.65 -0.47
C PHE A 36 6.53 -2.06 -1.03
N ASP A 37 7.63 -2.78 -0.96
CA ASP A 37 7.73 -4.15 -1.45
C ASP A 37 6.75 -5.11 -0.76
N ALA A 38 6.57 -4.98 0.57
CA ALA A 38 5.61 -5.80 1.30
C ALA A 38 4.17 -5.58 0.82
N ASN A 39 3.80 -4.34 0.48
CA ASN A 39 2.50 -4.03 -0.10
C ASN A 39 2.37 -4.57 -1.54
N MET A 40 3.41 -4.38 -2.36
CA MET A 40 3.41 -4.85 -3.75
C MET A 40 3.41 -6.38 -3.86
N ASP A 41 3.95 -7.08 -2.87
CA ASP A 41 3.88 -8.54 -2.80
C ASP A 41 2.42 -9.05 -2.80
N PHE A 42 1.47 -8.27 -2.27
CA PHE A 42 0.05 -8.63 -2.31
C PHE A 42 -0.57 -8.59 -3.73
N LEU A 43 0.13 -8.03 -4.71
CA LEU A 43 -0.28 -8.17 -6.11
C LEU A 43 -0.06 -9.60 -6.64
N LYS A 44 0.76 -10.40 -5.97
CA LYS A 44 1.01 -11.80 -6.30
C LYS A 44 -0.12 -12.70 -5.80
N PRO A 45 -0.73 -13.53 -6.65
CA PRO A 45 -1.85 -14.39 -6.25
C PRO A 45 -1.52 -15.36 -5.11
N GLU A 46 -0.30 -15.90 -5.08
CA GLU A 46 0.14 -16.84 -4.04
C GLU A 46 0.15 -16.20 -2.65
N ILE A 47 0.61 -14.95 -2.54
CA ILE A 47 0.64 -14.21 -1.26
C ILE A 47 -0.79 -13.92 -0.79
N ARG A 48 -1.66 -13.45 -1.70
CA ARG A 48 -3.08 -13.24 -1.37
C ARG A 48 -3.78 -14.52 -0.94
N ASN A 49 -3.54 -15.62 -1.64
CA ASN A 49 -4.15 -16.91 -1.31
C ASN A 49 -3.69 -17.40 0.06
N TYR A 50 -2.41 -17.23 0.39
CA TYR A 50 -1.88 -17.56 1.69
C TYR A 50 -2.63 -16.80 2.80
N PHE A 51 -2.72 -15.49 2.73
CA PHE A 51 -3.33 -14.67 3.76
C PHE A 51 -4.86 -14.73 3.82
N PHE A 52 -5.54 -14.82 2.68
CA PHE A 52 -7.00 -14.67 2.64
C PHE A 52 -7.78 -15.96 2.41
N LYS A 53 -7.10 -17.07 2.08
CA LYS A 53 -7.76 -18.36 1.86
C LYS A 53 -7.21 -19.50 2.71
N GLN A 54 -5.92 -19.53 2.99
CA GLN A 54 -5.27 -20.63 3.71
C GLN A 54 -5.10 -20.33 5.18
N TYR A 55 -4.88 -19.08 5.54
CA TYR A 55 -4.78 -18.66 6.93
C TYR A 55 -6.16 -18.29 7.45
N PRO A 56 -6.64 -18.92 8.53
CA PRO A 56 -7.90 -18.51 9.12
C PRO A 56 -7.76 -17.16 9.84
N ASP A 57 -8.80 -16.36 9.74
CA ASP A 57 -9.17 -15.31 10.69
C ASP A 57 -8.11 -14.24 10.98
N ILE A 58 -7.72 -13.49 9.95
CA ILE A 58 -7.03 -12.23 10.19
C ILE A 58 -8.07 -11.20 10.66
N TYR A 59 -8.11 -10.96 11.98
CA TYR A 59 -8.98 -9.94 12.55
C TYR A 59 -8.42 -8.55 12.30
N SER A 60 -9.15 -7.75 11.58
CA SER A 60 -8.82 -6.36 11.31
C SER A 60 -10.05 -5.48 11.49
N LYS A 61 -9.84 -4.16 11.57
CA LYS A 61 -10.97 -3.21 11.59
C LYS A 61 -11.75 -3.31 10.28
N VAL A 62 -13.01 -3.72 10.39
CA VAL A 62 -13.94 -3.72 9.26
C VAL A 62 -14.65 -2.38 9.22
N ASP A 63 -14.56 -1.67 8.11
CA ASP A 63 -15.35 -0.47 7.84
C ASP A 63 -16.49 -0.88 6.88
N ASP A 64 -17.71 -0.44 7.18
CA ASP A 64 -18.87 -0.63 6.30
C ASP A 64 -18.79 0.41 5.19
N LEU A 65 -18.13 0.06 4.09
CA LEU A 65 -17.90 0.90 2.93
C LEU A 65 -18.48 0.24 1.67
N PRO A 66 -18.99 1.05 0.72
CA PRO A 66 -19.44 0.52 -0.55
C PRO A 66 -18.27 -0.11 -1.32
N PRO A 67 -18.54 -1.02 -2.26
CA PRO A 67 -17.53 -1.51 -3.19
C PRO A 67 -16.84 -0.36 -3.94
N ALA A 68 -15.65 -0.62 -4.46
CA ALA A 68 -14.97 0.33 -5.32
C ALA A 68 -15.79 0.58 -6.61
N LYS A 69 -15.89 1.83 -7.01
CA LYS A 69 -16.60 2.27 -8.22
C LYS A 69 -15.60 2.62 -9.32
N TYR A 70 -15.80 2.04 -10.48
CA TYR A 70 -15.04 2.32 -11.70
C TYR A 70 -15.95 3.05 -12.69
N ASN A 71 -15.60 4.27 -13.02
CA ASN A 71 -16.37 5.07 -13.99
C ASN A 71 -15.93 4.77 -15.43
N VAL A 72 -16.72 5.28 -16.38
CA VAL A 72 -16.45 5.07 -17.81
C VAL A 72 -15.07 5.62 -18.17
N GLY A 73 -14.25 4.80 -18.82
CA GLY A 73 -12.87 5.14 -19.18
C GLY A 73 -11.81 4.73 -18.16
N ALA A 74 -12.19 4.30 -16.96
CA ALA A 74 -11.25 3.77 -15.98
C ALA A 74 -10.59 2.48 -16.50
N LYS A 75 -9.27 2.38 -16.30
CA LYS A 75 -8.47 1.19 -16.63
C LYS A 75 -7.71 0.74 -15.40
N VAL A 76 -7.87 -0.50 -15.01
CA VAL A 76 -7.17 -1.06 -13.85
C VAL A 76 -6.50 -2.36 -14.25
N GLU A 77 -5.18 -2.42 -14.09
CA GLU A 77 -4.38 -3.59 -14.44
C GLU A 77 -3.47 -3.96 -13.26
N ASN A 78 -3.39 -5.25 -12.96
CA ASN A 78 -2.56 -5.81 -11.89
C ASN A 78 -2.54 -4.97 -10.61
N SER A 79 -3.70 -4.54 -10.12
CA SER A 79 -3.80 -3.62 -8.98
C SER A 79 -4.82 -4.08 -7.95
N LEU A 80 -4.61 -3.67 -6.70
CA LEU A 80 -5.57 -3.88 -5.61
C LEU A 80 -6.26 -2.56 -5.29
N ILE A 81 -7.59 -2.54 -5.41
CA ILE A 81 -8.42 -1.37 -5.10
C ILE A 81 -9.32 -1.72 -3.93
N SER A 82 -9.18 -0.99 -2.84
CA SER A 82 -9.98 -1.20 -1.63
C SER A 82 -11.38 -0.59 -1.73
N SER A 83 -12.24 -0.95 -0.78
CA SER A 83 -13.62 -0.45 -0.71
C SER A 83 -13.72 1.07 -0.56
N GLY A 84 -14.80 1.65 -1.04
CA GLY A 84 -15.07 3.08 -1.00
C GLY A 84 -14.25 3.92 -1.97
N CYS A 85 -13.43 3.31 -2.84
CA CYS A 85 -12.67 4.03 -3.85
C CYS A 85 -13.52 4.39 -5.07
N ILE A 86 -13.19 5.51 -5.71
CA ILE A 86 -13.74 5.93 -7.01
C ILE A 86 -12.58 6.11 -7.97
N VAL A 87 -12.62 5.40 -9.11
CA VAL A 87 -11.55 5.42 -10.10
C VAL A 87 -12.09 5.93 -11.44
N ASN A 88 -11.50 7.02 -11.94
CA ASN A 88 -11.81 7.58 -13.27
C ASN A 88 -10.60 7.51 -14.22
N GLY A 89 -9.41 7.24 -13.72
CA GLY A 89 -8.16 7.20 -14.48
C GLY A 89 -7.63 5.79 -14.71
N THR A 90 -6.35 5.72 -15.04
CA THR A 90 -5.60 4.48 -15.24
C THR A 90 -4.78 4.15 -14.01
N VAL A 91 -4.86 2.90 -13.54
CA VAL A 91 -4.12 2.38 -12.38
C VAL A 91 -3.44 1.08 -12.80
N GLU A 92 -2.12 1.04 -12.75
CA GLU A 92 -1.31 -0.11 -13.12
C GLU A 92 -0.38 -0.50 -11.98
N ASN A 93 -0.28 -1.81 -11.72
CA ASN A 93 0.67 -2.39 -10.77
C ASN A 93 0.72 -1.61 -9.45
N SER A 94 -0.43 -1.29 -8.86
CA SER A 94 -0.55 -0.39 -7.72
C SER A 94 -1.51 -0.89 -6.64
N VAL A 95 -1.34 -0.39 -5.43
CA VAL A 95 -2.20 -0.70 -4.29
C VAL A 95 -2.91 0.58 -3.83
N ILE A 96 -4.24 0.61 -3.95
CA ILE A 96 -5.07 1.76 -3.58
C ILE A 96 -5.88 1.39 -2.34
N PHE A 97 -5.62 2.09 -1.25
CA PHE A 97 -6.31 1.91 0.00
C PHE A 97 -7.67 2.61 0.00
N LYS A 98 -8.46 2.31 1.02
CA LYS A 98 -9.88 2.67 1.13
C LYS A 98 -10.16 4.16 1.02
N LYS A 99 -11.35 4.49 0.49
CA LYS A 99 -11.89 5.85 0.37
C LYS A 99 -11.08 6.80 -0.50
N SER A 100 -10.22 6.28 -1.39
CA SER A 100 -9.44 7.13 -2.28
C SER A 100 -10.22 7.48 -3.54
N PHE A 101 -10.06 8.72 -3.99
CA PHE A 101 -10.62 9.24 -5.24
C PHE A 101 -9.51 9.47 -6.25
N ILE A 102 -9.65 8.90 -7.44
CA ILE A 102 -8.73 9.07 -8.57
C ILE A 102 -9.46 9.79 -9.69
N GLY A 103 -9.00 10.99 -10.00
CA GLY A 103 -9.58 11.89 -10.99
C GLY A 103 -9.49 11.39 -12.43
N ASN A 104 -10.07 12.16 -13.36
CA ASN A 104 -10.07 11.85 -14.78
C ASN A 104 -8.66 12.01 -15.36
N ASN A 105 -8.32 11.19 -16.36
CA ASN A 105 -7.02 11.21 -17.05
C ASN A 105 -5.82 11.07 -16.11
N CYS A 106 -6.03 10.59 -14.88
CA CYS A 106 -4.92 10.26 -14.01
C CYS A 106 -4.22 8.99 -14.49
N TYR A 107 -2.91 8.94 -14.27
CA TYR A 107 -2.09 7.76 -14.50
C TYR A 107 -1.31 7.43 -13.24
N ILE A 108 -1.65 6.31 -12.61
CA ILE A 108 -1.00 5.82 -11.38
C ILE A 108 -0.34 4.50 -11.70
N LYS A 109 0.98 4.44 -11.50
CA LYS A 109 1.77 3.24 -11.80
C LYS A 109 2.73 2.92 -10.68
N ASN A 110 2.87 1.62 -10.40
CA ASN A 110 3.84 1.10 -9.44
C ASN A 110 3.86 1.94 -8.14
N SER A 111 2.67 2.20 -7.58
CA SER A 111 2.51 3.15 -6.48
C SER A 111 1.54 2.65 -5.41
N ILE A 112 1.70 3.18 -4.20
CA ILE A 112 0.83 2.92 -3.08
C ILE A 112 0.10 4.22 -2.72
N ILE A 113 -1.22 4.20 -2.79
CA ILE A 113 -2.06 5.33 -2.38
C ILE A 113 -2.73 4.95 -1.07
N LEU A 114 -2.39 5.62 0.01
CA LEU A 114 -2.92 5.31 1.33
C LEU A 114 -4.37 5.77 1.48
N ASN A 115 -4.92 5.63 2.71
CA ASN A 115 -6.36 5.83 2.94
C ASN A 115 -6.80 7.27 2.72
N ASP A 116 -7.99 7.44 2.14
CA ASP A 116 -8.70 8.72 2.11
C ASP A 116 -7.93 9.81 1.34
N VAL A 117 -7.26 9.42 0.25
CA VAL A 117 -6.52 10.33 -0.63
C VAL A 117 -7.40 10.82 -1.76
N TYR A 118 -7.35 12.11 -2.04
CA TYR A 118 -7.98 12.72 -3.21
C TYR A 118 -6.91 13.07 -4.24
N ILE A 119 -7.05 12.55 -5.47
CA ILE A 119 -6.15 12.83 -6.58
C ILE A 119 -6.94 13.56 -7.67
N GLY A 120 -6.58 14.83 -7.89
CA GLY A 120 -7.20 15.68 -8.90
C GLY A 120 -6.88 15.24 -10.33
N ASP A 121 -7.68 15.69 -11.28
CA ASP A 121 -7.61 15.31 -12.69
C ASP A 121 -6.24 15.56 -13.34
N ASN A 122 -5.91 14.79 -14.37
CA ASN A 122 -4.68 14.89 -15.16
C ASN A 122 -3.39 14.72 -14.32
N THR A 123 -3.42 13.98 -13.24
CA THR A 123 -2.28 13.76 -12.35
C THR A 123 -1.54 12.48 -12.72
N HIS A 124 -0.21 12.56 -12.72
CA HIS A 124 0.67 11.42 -12.96
C HIS A 124 1.44 11.07 -11.68
N ILE A 125 1.36 9.83 -11.25
CA ILE A 125 2.06 9.31 -10.07
C ILE A 125 2.74 7.98 -10.42
N GLU A 126 4.06 7.92 -10.28
CA GLU A 126 4.85 6.72 -10.58
C GLU A 126 5.92 6.49 -9.52
N ASN A 127 6.09 5.24 -9.06
CA ASN A 127 7.05 4.84 -8.02
C ASN A 127 6.91 5.68 -6.74
N CYS A 128 5.67 5.86 -6.26
CA CYS A 128 5.40 6.73 -5.11
C CYS A 128 4.59 6.01 -4.03
N ILE A 129 4.72 6.53 -2.81
CA ILE A 129 3.77 6.31 -1.72
C ILE A 129 3.11 7.66 -1.43
N VAL A 130 1.79 7.74 -1.54
CA VAL A 130 1.03 8.94 -1.19
C VAL A 130 0.43 8.77 0.20
N GLU A 131 0.69 9.75 1.07
CA GLU A 131 0.29 9.74 2.48
C GLU A 131 -1.23 9.79 2.64
N SER A 132 -1.71 9.23 3.75
CA SER A 132 -3.14 9.20 4.08
C SER A 132 -3.74 10.58 4.25
N ARG A 133 -4.97 10.77 3.78
CA ARG A 133 -5.76 12.01 3.86
C ARG A 133 -5.14 13.17 3.09
N ASP A 134 -4.27 12.88 2.15
CA ASP A 134 -3.70 13.88 1.28
C ASP A 134 -4.67 14.31 0.18
N THR A 135 -4.47 15.53 -0.29
CA THR A 135 -5.17 16.08 -1.45
C THR A 135 -4.17 16.54 -2.49
N ILE A 136 -4.03 15.74 -3.53
CA ILE A 136 -3.17 16.05 -4.68
C ILE A 136 -3.97 16.91 -5.67
N ARG A 137 -3.42 18.07 -6.00
CA ARG A 137 -4.07 18.99 -6.95
C ARG A 137 -4.05 18.42 -8.36
N ALA A 138 -4.99 18.85 -9.18
CA ALA A 138 -5.03 18.51 -10.60
C ALA A 138 -3.74 18.96 -11.32
N ASN A 139 -3.39 18.26 -12.40
CA ASN A 139 -2.20 18.52 -13.22
C ASN A 139 -0.87 18.36 -12.46
N SER A 140 -0.84 17.57 -11.39
CA SER A 140 0.38 17.27 -10.63
C SER A 140 1.18 16.14 -11.25
N PHE A 141 2.49 16.15 -11.05
CA PHE A 141 3.40 15.13 -11.52
C PHE A 141 4.37 14.71 -10.41
N TYR A 142 4.32 13.43 -10.03
CA TYR A 142 5.22 12.83 -9.04
C TYR A 142 5.82 11.55 -9.59
N ARG A 143 7.13 11.46 -9.51
CA ARG A 143 7.87 10.26 -9.90
C ARG A 143 9.04 10.03 -8.97
N GLY A 144 9.16 8.81 -8.47
CA GLY A 144 10.40 8.32 -7.89
C GLY A 144 11.30 7.80 -9.01
N GLU A 145 12.53 8.30 -9.10
CA GLU A 145 13.48 7.87 -10.14
C GLU A 145 14.24 6.63 -9.69
N ASP A 146 15.18 6.77 -8.75
CA ASP A 146 15.99 5.67 -8.24
C ASP A 146 15.42 5.09 -6.93
N GLU A 147 14.63 5.87 -6.19
CA GLU A 147 14.04 5.50 -4.91
C GLU A 147 12.53 5.76 -4.89
N ILE A 148 11.83 5.10 -3.98
CA ILE A 148 10.40 5.34 -3.78
C ILE A 148 10.17 6.73 -3.20
N LYS A 149 9.39 7.55 -3.91
CA LYS A 149 9.08 8.90 -3.48
C LYS A 149 7.89 8.92 -2.53
N ILE A 150 8.08 9.48 -1.35
CA ILE A 150 6.97 9.77 -0.44
C ILE A 150 6.37 11.11 -0.83
N VAL A 151 5.07 11.14 -1.07
CA VAL A 151 4.31 12.35 -1.42
C VAL A 151 3.42 12.71 -0.23
N ILE A 152 3.61 13.93 0.28
CA ILE A 152 2.84 14.50 1.39
C ILE A 152 2.39 15.89 0.96
N GLU A 153 1.11 16.03 0.62
CA GLU A 153 0.50 17.25 0.14
C GLU A 153 -0.71 17.60 1.03
N LYS A 154 -0.50 18.39 2.05
CA LYS A 154 -1.56 18.80 2.98
C LYS A 154 -2.40 19.95 2.42
N ASN A 155 -2.97 19.76 1.25
CA ASN A 155 -3.87 20.73 0.65
C ASN A 155 -5.30 20.58 1.20
N ASP A 156 -6.02 21.69 1.34
CA ASP A 156 -7.44 21.65 1.66
C ASP A 156 -8.22 20.99 0.52
N ARG A 157 -9.14 20.10 0.87
CA ARG A 157 -10.11 19.58 -0.09
C ARG A 157 -11.10 20.67 -0.42
N TYR A 158 -11.16 21.08 -1.68
CA TYR A 158 -12.29 21.85 -2.15
C TYR A 158 -13.52 20.94 -2.14
N ILE A 159 -14.44 21.19 -1.20
CA ILE A 159 -15.77 20.61 -1.22
C ILE A 159 -16.49 21.30 -2.38
N ILE A 160 -16.67 20.61 -3.50
CA ILE A 160 -17.49 21.05 -4.63
C ILE A 160 -18.93 20.65 -4.34
#